data_17cd7ae8437b330e283e94da0b3efe25
#
_entry.id   17cd7ae8437b330e283e94da0b3efe25
#
_cell.length_a   1.000
_cell.length_b   1.000
_cell.length_c   1.000
_cell.angle_alpha   90.00
_cell.angle_beta   90.00
_cell.angle_gamma   90.00
#
_symmetry.space_group_name_H-M   'P 1'
#
loop_
_entity.id
_entity.type
_entity.pdbx_description
1 polymer ?
#
loop_
_entity_poly.entity_id
_entity_poly.type
_entity_poly.pdbx_seq_one_letter_code
_entity_poly.pdbx_strand_id
1 'polypeptide(L)'
;MSITWSDNTNYDGESYFEESSETENAESLSRYVAFISNGLTYVINASCVTEIITNHSIRKLPMVPSYIPGIINLRGQIIPIVDVRRRMGNYYPSDESSKRQNCIIVISIHAMEIGIIVDTVTKTLDISEAAIAPMPANNRQELVNGIQTTPDGETVLFFDHEMLVNTL
;
A
#
# COMPACT_ATOMS: atom_id res chain seq x y z
N MET A 1 31.04 77.57 29.41
CA MET A 1 32.10 76.87 28.71
C MET A 1 32.56 75.71 29.57
N SER A 2 32.03 74.56 29.43
CA SER A 2 32.68 73.32 29.79
C SER A 2 31.70 72.18 29.48
N ILE A 3 32.05 71.42 28.47
CA ILE A 3 31.36 70.26 27.99
C ILE A 3 31.79 69.12 28.87
N THR A 4 30.86 68.50 29.61
CA THR A 4 31.10 67.22 30.28
C THR A 4 30.39 66.15 29.56
N TRP A 5 31.18 65.26 28.99
CA TRP A 5 30.75 64.00 28.42
C TRP A 5 30.49 63.02 29.59
N SER A 6 29.31 62.48 29.70
CA SER A 6 29.08 61.27 30.50
C SER A 6 28.71 60.17 29.56
N ASP A 7 29.70 59.30 29.28
CA ASP A 7 29.49 58.03 28.70
C ASP A 7 28.64 57.16 29.61
N ASN A 8 27.52 56.70 29.09
CA ASN A 8 26.84 55.56 29.63
C ASN A 8 26.36 54.65 28.51
N THR A 9 27.31 53.88 28.04
CA THR A 9 27.06 52.80 27.06
C THR A 9 26.70 51.55 27.85
N ASN A 10 25.41 51.28 28.02
CA ASN A 10 24.94 49.96 28.30
C ASN A 10 24.49 49.32 26.97
N TYR A 11 25.37 48.54 26.39
CA TYR A 11 25.08 47.60 25.34
C TYR A 11 24.70 46.29 25.94
N ASP A 12 23.43 46.06 26.23
CA ASP A 12 22.85 44.72 26.37
C ASP A 12 21.84 44.55 25.22
N GLY A 13 22.39 44.32 24.04
CA GLY A 13 21.64 43.86 22.86
C GLY A 13 21.68 42.38 22.76
N GLU A 14 20.97 41.67 23.61
CA GLU A 14 20.60 40.28 23.34
C GLU A 14 19.48 40.32 22.29
N SER A 15 19.88 40.18 21.04
CA SER A 15 18.93 39.82 20.00
C SER A 15 18.57 38.36 20.19
N TYR A 16 17.45 38.12 20.82
CA TYR A 16 16.79 36.84 20.78
C TYR A 16 16.29 36.66 19.34
N PHE A 17 17.08 35.94 18.53
CA PHE A 17 16.54 35.28 17.35
C PHE A 17 15.61 34.18 17.88
N GLU A 18 14.32 34.46 17.93
CA GLU A 18 13.32 33.41 17.93
C GLU A 18 13.48 32.68 16.59
N GLU A 19 14.29 31.63 16.60
CA GLU A 19 14.14 30.57 15.62
C GLU A 19 12.73 30.01 15.85
N SER A 20 11.78 30.56 15.10
CA SER A 20 10.54 29.84 14.82
C SER A 20 10.96 28.58 14.09
N SER A 21 11.16 27.50 14.86
CA SER A 21 11.17 26.16 14.34
C SER A 21 9.74 25.87 13.82
N GLU A 22 9.45 26.35 12.63
CA GLU A 22 8.46 25.74 11.78
C GLU A 22 9.01 24.35 11.46
N THR A 23 8.81 23.43 12.40
CA THR A 23 8.72 22.02 12.06
C THR A 23 7.50 21.92 11.18
N GLU A 24 7.70 22.16 9.88
CA GLU A 24 6.86 21.58 8.85
C GLU A 24 6.80 20.10 9.18
N ASN A 25 5.68 19.66 9.73
CA ASN A 25 5.27 18.28 9.71
C ASN A 25 5.14 17.93 8.22
N ALA A 26 6.25 17.61 7.58
CA ALA A 26 6.24 16.97 6.28
C ALA A 26 5.52 15.65 6.51
N GLU A 27 4.21 15.60 6.22
CA GLU A 27 3.45 14.37 6.20
C GLU A 27 4.20 13.40 5.31
N SER A 28 4.74 12.34 5.89
CA SER A 28 5.46 11.34 5.12
C SER A 28 4.48 10.65 4.18
N LEU A 29 4.58 10.96 2.91
CA LEU A 29 3.80 10.31 1.86
C LEU A 29 4.45 8.98 1.51
N SER A 30 3.69 7.91 1.58
CA SER A 30 4.09 6.59 1.08
C SER A 30 3.40 6.30 -0.24
N ARG A 31 4.14 5.65 -1.14
CA ARG A 31 3.61 5.27 -2.45
C ARG A 31 2.89 3.94 -2.41
N TYR A 32 1.72 3.90 -3.00
CA TYR A 32 0.87 2.72 -3.09
C TYR A 32 0.53 2.39 -4.53
N VAL A 33 0.43 1.10 -4.83
CA VAL A 33 -0.11 0.58 -6.09
C VAL A 33 -1.58 0.28 -5.89
N ALA A 34 -2.45 0.89 -6.70
CA ALA A 34 -3.88 0.67 -6.68
C ALA A 34 -4.27 -0.43 -7.68
N PHE A 35 -5.11 -1.35 -7.22
CA PHE A 35 -5.65 -2.43 -8.04
C PHE A 35 -7.13 -2.69 -7.74
N ILE A 36 -7.82 -3.27 -8.68
CA ILE A 36 -9.23 -3.66 -8.55
C ILE A 36 -9.30 -5.16 -8.30
N SER A 37 -10.13 -5.54 -7.36
CA SER A 37 -10.49 -6.93 -7.08
C SER A 37 -11.96 -7.00 -6.68
N ASN A 38 -12.76 -7.81 -7.40
CA ASN A 38 -14.21 -7.93 -7.21
C ASN A 38 -14.96 -6.59 -7.18
N GLY A 39 -14.55 -5.64 -8.04
CA GLY A 39 -15.18 -4.33 -8.16
C GLY A 39 -14.84 -3.33 -7.06
N LEU A 40 -13.96 -3.66 -6.13
CA LEU A 40 -13.45 -2.76 -5.09
C LEU A 40 -12.02 -2.35 -5.40
N THR A 41 -11.68 -1.12 -5.03
CA THR A 41 -10.32 -0.59 -5.19
C THR A 41 -9.52 -0.84 -3.93
N TYR A 42 -8.42 -1.56 -4.09
CA TYR A 42 -7.43 -1.83 -3.04
C TYR A 42 -6.13 -1.11 -3.34
N VAL A 43 -5.38 -0.84 -2.29
CA VAL A 43 -4.03 -0.30 -2.40
C VAL A 43 -3.05 -1.15 -1.59
N ILE A 44 -1.86 -1.36 -2.14
CA ILE A 44 -0.76 -2.06 -1.48
C ILE A 44 0.48 -1.18 -1.52
N ASN A 45 1.28 -1.17 -0.46
CA ASN A 45 2.50 -0.38 -0.43
C ASN A 45 3.43 -0.79 -1.57
N ALA A 46 3.87 0.18 -2.37
CA ALA A 46 4.70 -0.06 -3.53
C ALA A 46 6.07 -0.66 -3.18
N SER A 47 6.55 -0.47 -1.94
CA SER A 47 7.83 -1.02 -1.49
C SER A 47 7.86 -2.55 -1.43
N CYS A 48 6.71 -3.19 -1.26
CA CYS A 48 6.62 -4.66 -1.26
C CYS A 48 6.35 -5.25 -2.66
N VAL A 49 5.99 -4.43 -3.66
CA VAL A 49 5.71 -4.88 -5.02
C VAL A 49 7.01 -5.03 -5.80
N THR A 50 7.33 -6.25 -6.24
CA THR A 50 8.54 -6.53 -7.01
C THR A 50 8.29 -6.49 -8.52
N GLU A 51 7.14 -6.99 -8.96
CA GLU A 51 6.80 -7.04 -10.38
C GLU A 51 5.28 -7.12 -10.59
N ILE A 52 4.81 -6.63 -11.74
CA ILE A 52 3.41 -6.78 -12.18
C ILE A 52 3.45 -7.47 -13.53
N ILE A 53 2.84 -8.65 -13.61
CA ILE A 53 2.86 -9.49 -14.81
C ILE A 53 1.44 -9.78 -15.30
N THR A 54 1.29 -9.86 -16.60
CA THR A 54 0.03 -10.22 -17.25
C THR A 54 0.25 -11.44 -18.15
N ASN A 55 -0.81 -12.23 -18.36
CA ASN A 55 -0.79 -13.38 -19.28
C ASN A 55 0.26 -14.45 -18.97
N HIS A 56 0.55 -14.70 -17.70
CA HIS A 56 1.47 -15.76 -17.32
C HIS A 56 0.71 -17.09 -17.12
N SER A 57 1.29 -18.19 -17.60
CA SER A 57 0.70 -19.52 -17.41
C SER A 57 0.96 -20.03 -15.99
N ILE A 58 -0.12 -20.41 -15.30
CA ILE A 58 -0.06 -20.95 -13.95
C ILE A 58 -0.05 -22.47 -14.01
N ARG A 59 0.95 -23.11 -13.42
CA ARG A 59 1.01 -24.57 -13.26
C ARG A 59 0.18 -24.95 -12.05
N LYS A 60 -0.90 -25.68 -12.27
CA LYS A 60 -1.79 -26.16 -11.21
C LYS A 60 -1.06 -27.12 -10.26
N LEU A 61 -1.37 -27.02 -8.98
CA LEU A 61 -0.92 -27.96 -7.94
C LEU A 61 -2.10 -28.81 -7.47
N PRO A 62 -1.90 -30.11 -7.21
CA PRO A 62 -2.91 -30.96 -6.61
C PRO A 62 -3.04 -30.69 -5.10
N MET A 63 -4.21 -30.94 -4.55
CA MET A 63 -4.48 -30.93 -3.09
C MET A 63 -4.17 -29.61 -2.37
N VAL A 64 -4.27 -28.48 -3.07
CA VAL A 64 -4.16 -27.14 -2.48
C VAL A 64 -5.54 -26.49 -2.33
N PRO A 65 -5.71 -25.52 -1.40
CA PRO A 65 -6.95 -24.76 -1.31
C PRO A 65 -7.34 -24.08 -2.63
N SER A 66 -8.63 -23.87 -2.86
CA SER A 66 -9.15 -23.32 -4.12
C SER A 66 -8.65 -21.91 -4.45
N TYR A 67 -8.22 -21.14 -3.44
CA TYR A 67 -7.62 -19.83 -3.60
C TYR A 67 -6.13 -19.88 -3.98
N ILE A 68 -5.52 -21.07 -4.04
CA ILE A 68 -4.15 -21.28 -4.56
C ILE A 68 -4.25 -21.98 -5.92
N PRO A 69 -4.35 -21.25 -7.04
CA PRO A 69 -4.49 -21.85 -8.35
C PRO A 69 -3.22 -22.61 -8.80
N GLY A 70 -2.07 -22.35 -8.19
CA GLY A 70 -0.83 -23.04 -8.52
C GLY A 70 0.41 -22.18 -8.31
N ILE A 71 1.41 -22.42 -9.17
CA ILE A 71 2.71 -21.76 -9.16
C ILE A 71 3.06 -21.21 -10.55
N ILE A 72 3.91 -20.21 -10.58
CA ILE A 72 4.59 -19.76 -11.79
C ILE A 72 6.10 -19.92 -11.65
N ASN A 73 6.79 -19.99 -12.78
CA ASN A 73 8.25 -19.88 -12.84
C ASN A 73 8.57 -18.50 -13.41
N LEU A 74 9.13 -17.63 -12.59
CA LEU A 74 9.57 -16.30 -12.98
C LEU A 74 11.09 -16.24 -12.89
N ARG A 75 11.75 -16.19 -14.03
CA ARG A 75 13.23 -16.14 -14.15
C ARG A 75 13.97 -17.25 -13.37
N GLY A 76 13.37 -18.46 -13.32
CA GLY A 76 13.94 -19.60 -12.60
C GLY A 76 13.51 -19.74 -11.14
N GLN A 77 12.79 -18.76 -10.61
CA GLN A 77 12.24 -18.78 -9.27
C GLN A 77 10.79 -19.29 -9.29
N ILE A 78 10.46 -20.20 -8.39
CA ILE A 78 9.11 -20.74 -8.24
C ILE A 78 8.32 -19.88 -7.28
N ILE A 79 7.27 -19.26 -7.78
CA ILE A 79 6.44 -18.31 -7.03
C ILE A 79 5.03 -18.90 -6.85
N PRO A 80 4.57 -19.11 -5.60
CA PRO A 80 3.20 -19.52 -5.35
C PRO A 80 2.23 -18.38 -5.70
N ILE A 81 1.07 -18.76 -6.25
CA ILE A 81 0.03 -17.81 -6.64
C ILE A 81 -1.17 -17.94 -5.73
N VAL A 82 -1.68 -16.80 -5.27
CA VAL A 82 -2.89 -16.69 -4.47
C VAL A 82 -3.93 -15.88 -5.24
N ASP A 83 -5.11 -16.42 -5.43
CA ASP A 83 -6.25 -15.67 -5.97
C ASP A 83 -6.97 -14.96 -4.82
N VAL A 84 -6.65 -13.67 -4.62
CA VAL A 84 -7.22 -12.88 -3.53
C VAL A 84 -8.74 -12.70 -3.66
N ARG A 85 -9.30 -12.79 -4.86
CA ARG A 85 -10.74 -12.73 -5.12
C ARG A 85 -11.45 -13.91 -4.46
N ARG A 86 -10.86 -15.12 -4.63
CA ARG A 86 -11.37 -16.35 -4.01
C ARG A 86 -11.10 -16.39 -2.51
N ARG A 87 -9.95 -15.87 -2.09
CA ARG A 87 -9.55 -15.86 -0.69
C ARG A 87 -10.46 -14.95 0.15
N MET A 88 -10.89 -13.82 -0.40
CA MET A 88 -11.82 -12.90 0.27
C MET A 88 -13.31 -13.30 0.16
N GLY A 89 -13.61 -14.46 -0.41
CA GLY A 89 -14.94 -15.10 -0.36
C GLY A 89 -16.02 -14.49 -1.27
N ASN A 90 -15.70 -13.50 -2.08
CA ASN A 90 -16.67 -12.77 -2.92
C ASN A 90 -16.56 -13.12 -4.41
N TYR A 91 -15.88 -14.19 -4.74
CA TYR A 91 -15.68 -14.59 -6.12
C TYR A 91 -16.79 -15.49 -6.62
N TYR A 92 -17.60 -14.99 -7.55
CA TYR A 92 -18.52 -15.78 -8.35
C TYR A 92 -17.89 -16.01 -9.72
N PRO A 93 -17.48 -17.23 -10.07
CA PRO A 93 -17.00 -17.54 -11.42
C PRO A 93 -18.19 -17.40 -12.38
N SER A 94 -18.27 -16.27 -13.08
CA SER A 94 -19.06 -16.20 -14.29
C SER A 94 -18.29 -16.91 -15.41
N ASP A 95 -18.93 -17.68 -16.25
CA ASP A 95 -18.32 -18.46 -17.33
C ASP A 95 -17.48 -17.64 -18.32
N GLU A 96 -17.64 -16.33 -18.29
CA GLU A 96 -16.85 -15.39 -19.10
C GLU A 96 -15.52 -14.95 -18.45
N SER A 97 -15.34 -15.17 -17.15
CA SER A 97 -14.13 -14.74 -16.44
C SER A 97 -12.90 -15.59 -16.78
N SER A 98 -13.07 -16.76 -17.37
CA SER A 98 -11.98 -17.62 -17.85
C SER A 98 -11.19 -17.03 -19.02
N LYS A 99 -11.70 -15.98 -19.66
CA LYS A 99 -11.06 -15.25 -20.76
C LYS A 99 -10.40 -13.93 -20.33
N ARG A 100 -10.60 -13.49 -19.08
CA ARG A 100 -9.94 -12.29 -18.58
C ARG A 100 -8.47 -12.59 -18.35
N GLN A 101 -7.64 -11.73 -18.90
CA GLN A 101 -6.20 -11.78 -18.70
C GLN A 101 -5.93 -11.65 -17.18
N ASN A 102 -5.30 -12.66 -16.60
CA ASN A 102 -4.90 -12.58 -15.19
C ASN A 102 -3.83 -11.50 -15.04
N CYS A 103 -4.06 -10.56 -14.14
CA CYS A 103 -3.04 -9.63 -13.68
C CYS A 103 -2.50 -10.18 -12.35
N ILE A 104 -1.19 -10.38 -12.28
CA ILE A 104 -0.51 -10.91 -11.11
C ILE A 104 0.42 -9.82 -10.59
N ILE A 105 0.24 -9.43 -9.32
CA ILE A 105 1.18 -8.57 -8.61
C ILE A 105 2.08 -9.50 -7.80
N VAL A 106 3.38 -9.49 -8.09
CA VAL A 106 4.38 -10.20 -7.31
C VAL A 106 4.82 -9.32 -6.16
N ILE A 107 4.68 -9.83 -4.95
CA ILE A 107 5.01 -9.14 -3.72
C ILE A 107 6.09 -9.90 -2.95
N SER A 108 6.97 -9.16 -2.30
CA SER A 108 8.00 -9.71 -1.40
C SER A 108 7.58 -9.51 0.04
N ILE A 109 7.50 -10.61 0.80
CA ILE A 109 7.17 -10.64 2.22
C ILE A 109 8.19 -11.52 2.93
N HIS A 110 8.92 -10.99 3.91
CA HIS A 110 9.94 -11.74 4.68
C HIS A 110 10.88 -12.57 3.81
N ALA A 111 11.39 -11.99 2.72
CA ALA A 111 12.26 -12.64 1.73
C ALA A 111 11.60 -13.79 0.92
N MET A 112 10.29 -13.96 1.00
CA MET A 112 9.52 -14.83 0.11
C MET A 112 8.79 -14.00 -0.94
N GLU A 113 8.70 -14.51 -2.15
CA GLU A 113 7.87 -13.91 -3.21
C GLU A 113 6.56 -14.68 -3.37
N ILE A 114 5.47 -13.95 -3.44
CA ILE A 114 4.12 -14.47 -3.64
C ILE A 114 3.46 -13.66 -4.74
N GLY A 115 2.81 -14.32 -5.69
CA GLY A 115 2.00 -13.65 -6.70
C GLY A 115 0.53 -13.60 -6.26
N ILE A 116 -0.08 -12.43 -6.30
CA ILE A 116 -1.52 -12.27 -6.07
C ILE A 116 -2.24 -11.99 -7.37
N ILE A 117 -3.31 -12.76 -7.64
CA ILE A 117 -4.18 -12.52 -8.81
C ILE A 117 -5.21 -11.47 -8.44
N VAL A 118 -5.28 -10.42 -9.27
CA VAL A 118 -6.23 -9.31 -9.18
C VAL A 118 -6.94 -9.14 -10.53
N ASP A 119 -7.99 -8.32 -10.57
CA ASP A 119 -8.69 -8.05 -11.83
C ASP A 119 -7.85 -7.14 -12.74
N THR A 120 -7.33 -6.04 -12.19
CA THR A 120 -6.45 -5.11 -12.91
C THR A 120 -5.68 -4.21 -11.94
N VAL A 121 -4.52 -3.76 -12.37
CA VAL A 121 -3.77 -2.67 -11.72
C VAL A 121 -4.11 -1.37 -12.43
N THR A 122 -4.39 -0.30 -11.68
CA THR A 122 -4.91 0.96 -12.25
C THR A 122 -3.90 2.08 -12.23
N LYS A 123 -3.42 2.46 -11.05
CA LYS A 123 -2.55 3.64 -10.86
C LYS A 123 -1.67 3.51 -9.63
N THR A 124 -0.76 4.43 -9.46
CA THR A 124 -0.05 4.64 -8.19
C THR A 124 -0.60 5.87 -7.49
N LEU A 125 -0.63 5.83 -6.16
CA LEU A 125 -1.11 6.91 -5.30
C LEU A 125 -0.05 7.21 -4.24
N ASP A 126 0.18 8.48 -3.96
CA ASP A 126 0.97 8.92 -2.83
C ASP A 126 -0.02 9.26 -1.69
N ILE A 127 0.07 8.53 -0.59
CA ILE A 127 -0.91 8.56 0.51
C ILE A 127 -0.17 8.89 1.80
N SER A 128 -0.72 9.83 2.60
CA SER A 128 -0.28 10.07 3.97
C SER A 128 -0.76 8.95 4.88
N GLU A 129 0.16 8.30 5.58
CA GLU A 129 -0.18 7.23 6.53
C GLU A 129 -1.07 7.73 7.67
N ALA A 130 -0.95 9.01 8.04
CA ALA A 130 -1.80 9.63 9.06
C ALA A 130 -3.28 9.73 8.66
N ALA A 131 -3.58 9.67 7.35
CA ALA A 131 -4.93 9.75 6.83
C ALA A 131 -5.63 8.38 6.70
N ILE A 132 -4.93 7.29 7.02
CA ILE A 132 -5.49 5.93 6.95
C ILE A 132 -6.33 5.67 8.19
N ALA A 133 -7.63 5.47 8.00
CA ALA A 133 -8.52 5.08 9.06
C ALA A 133 -8.54 3.55 9.24
N PRO A 134 -8.60 3.02 10.47
CA PRO A 134 -8.76 1.59 10.69
C PRO A 134 -10.12 1.12 10.18
N MET A 135 -10.19 -0.15 9.73
CA MET A 135 -11.45 -0.75 9.32
C MET A 135 -12.46 -0.77 10.47
N PRO A 136 -13.72 -0.33 10.24
CA PRO A 136 -14.79 -0.44 11.24
C PRO A 136 -15.00 -1.89 11.69
N ALA A 137 -15.21 -2.11 12.99
CA ALA A 137 -15.32 -3.45 13.58
C ALA A 137 -16.46 -4.30 12.99
N ASN A 138 -17.53 -3.65 12.51
CA ASN A 138 -18.69 -4.28 11.90
C ASN A 138 -18.52 -4.59 10.40
N ASN A 139 -17.43 -4.15 9.79
CA ASN A 139 -17.17 -4.32 8.36
C ASN A 139 -15.74 -4.86 8.10
N ARG A 140 -15.24 -5.69 9.01
CA ARG A 140 -13.91 -6.29 8.85
C ARG A 140 -13.91 -7.24 7.64
N GLN A 141 -13.13 -6.89 6.65
CA GLN A 141 -12.78 -7.78 5.56
C GLN A 141 -11.45 -8.47 5.89
N GLU A 142 -11.36 -9.73 5.56
CA GLU A 142 -10.09 -10.45 5.60
C GLU A 142 -9.10 -9.79 4.62
N LEU A 143 -7.83 -9.69 4.99
CA LEU A 143 -6.77 -9.05 4.21
C LEU A 143 -6.94 -7.53 3.99
N VAL A 144 -7.70 -6.84 4.86
CA VAL A 144 -7.83 -5.39 4.83
C VAL A 144 -7.59 -4.82 6.22
N ASN A 145 -6.64 -3.91 6.35
CA ASN A 145 -6.29 -3.28 7.62
C ASN A 145 -6.70 -1.81 7.75
N GLY A 146 -7.05 -1.17 6.65
CA GLY A 146 -7.41 0.25 6.66
C GLY A 146 -8.29 0.68 5.49
N ILE A 147 -8.84 1.87 5.61
CA ILE A 147 -9.70 2.51 4.62
C ILE A 147 -9.38 4.00 4.54
N GLN A 148 -9.46 4.56 3.35
CA GLN A 148 -9.36 5.99 3.13
C GLN A 148 -10.24 6.40 1.95
N THR A 149 -10.76 7.63 2.01
CA THR A 149 -11.38 8.28 0.85
C THR A 149 -10.38 9.26 0.25
N THR A 150 -10.06 9.08 -1.02
CA THR A 150 -9.16 9.97 -1.76
C THR A 150 -9.81 11.35 -1.96
N PRO A 151 -9.03 12.40 -2.29
CA PRO A 151 -9.58 13.72 -2.60
C PRO A 151 -10.60 13.71 -3.75
N ASP A 152 -10.49 12.74 -4.66
CA ASP A 152 -11.42 12.54 -5.79
C ASP A 152 -12.75 11.86 -5.37
N GLY A 153 -12.89 11.50 -4.08
CA GLY A 153 -14.07 10.84 -3.54
C GLY A 153 -14.09 9.32 -3.72
N GLU A 154 -13.00 8.71 -4.21
CA GLU A 154 -12.84 7.26 -4.33
C GLU A 154 -12.49 6.65 -2.98
N THR A 155 -13.18 5.59 -2.58
CA THR A 155 -12.83 4.83 -1.39
C THR A 155 -11.83 3.74 -1.75
N VAL A 156 -10.69 3.73 -1.06
CA VAL A 156 -9.63 2.73 -1.22
C VAL A 156 -9.46 1.91 0.05
N LEU A 157 -9.23 0.61 -0.12
CA LEU A 157 -9.02 -0.37 0.95
C LEU A 157 -7.55 -0.75 1.01
N PHE A 158 -6.96 -0.69 2.19
CA PHE A 158 -5.54 -1.03 2.37
C PHE A 158 -5.37 -2.53 2.53
N PHE A 159 -4.74 -3.14 1.51
CA PHE A 159 -4.49 -4.57 1.47
C PHE A 159 -3.39 -4.97 2.46
N ASP A 160 -3.72 -5.88 3.36
CA ASP A 160 -2.79 -6.41 4.36
C ASP A 160 -2.07 -7.65 3.81
N HIS A 161 -0.90 -7.42 3.23
CA HIS A 161 -0.07 -8.48 2.65
C HIS A 161 0.58 -9.36 3.73
N GLU A 162 0.83 -8.83 4.93
CA GLU A 162 1.37 -9.62 6.06
C GLU A 162 0.37 -10.69 6.50
N MET A 163 -0.92 -10.33 6.54
CA MET A 163 -1.97 -11.27 6.91
C MET A 163 -2.13 -12.40 5.90
N LEU A 164 -1.77 -12.15 4.64
CA LEU A 164 -1.81 -13.17 3.59
C LEU A 164 -0.88 -14.35 3.92
N VAL A 165 0.32 -14.09 4.43
CA VAL A 165 1.30 -15.14 4.77
C VAL A 165 0.90 -15.90 6.02
N ASN A 166 0.35 -15.22 7.01
CA ASN A 166 -0.07 -15.84 8.27
C ASN A 166 -1.24 -16.82 8.11
N THR A 167 -1.88 -16.84 6.95
CA THR A 167 -3.05 -17.67 6.64
C THR A 167 -2.82 -18.69 5.51
N LEU A 168 -1.60 -18.77 4.99
CA LEU A 168 -1.14 -19.81 4.05
C LEU A 168 -0.69 -21.05 4.80
#